data_2ff8ee5233120481f6cd3dbf2d8c4b3b
#
_entry.id   2ff8ee5233120481f6cd3dbf2d8c4b3b
#
_cell.length_a   1.000
_cell.length_b   1.000
_cell.length_c   1.000
_cell.angle_alpha   90.00
_cell.angle_beta   90.00
_cell.angle_gamma   90.00
#
_symmetry.space_group_name_H-M   'P 1'
#
loop_
_entity.id
_entity.type
_entity.pdbx_description
1 polymer ?
#
loop_
_entity_poly.entity_id
_entity_poly.type
_entity_poly.pdbx_seq_one_letter_code
_entity_poly.pdbx_strand_id
1 'polypeptide(L)'
;MVEYAQPNTLHSFHIGHARNTILGEALARLTQFAGFETIRASYPGDLGLSVITVLWMYEKFYKGQEPQGVHERGQWLSKLYVEANVLLEKKENETPEQTAQREAYEAERREMYRKYDAGDASVRELWRVTREWALEELRDVLRILDVKMDVWFYESEVDEPSKAIVEELIAKGIADDERPQGGAVIVKIDEKLGLTKEKYRTNVILRRDGTTLY
;
A
#
# COMPACT_ATOMS: atom_id res chain seq x y z
N MET A 1 8.54 -17.17 -12.64
CA MET A 1 7.40 -16.45 -12.09
C MET A 1 7.23 -15.12 -12.82
N VAL A 2 6.01 -14.71 -13.11
CA VAL A 2 5.66 -13.39 -13.67
C VAL A 2 4.74 -12.71 -12.66
N GLU A 3 5.12 -11.51 -12.20
CA GLU A 3 4.42 -10.75 -11.19
C GLU A 3 3.74 -9.53 -11.82
N TYR A 4 2.44 -9.38 -11.66
CA TYR A 4 1.63 -8.34 -12.27
C TYR A 4 0.24 -8.22 -11.62
N ALA A 5 -0.57 -7.24 -12.06
CA ALA A 5 -1.91 -6.99 -11.55
C ALA A 5 -1.93 -6.65 -10.04
N GLN A 6 -1.21 -5.60 -9.65
CA GLN A 6 -0.95 -5.20 -8.26
C GLN A 6 -1.62 -3.86 -7.90
N PRO A 7 -2.95 -3.73 -7.98
CA PRO A 7 -3.61 -2.52 -7.50
C PRO A 7 -3.59 -2.46 -5.98
N ASN A 8 -3.49 -1.25 -5.45
CA ASN A 8 -3.74 -1.03 -4.02
C ASN A 8 -5.23 -1.25 -3.72
N THR A 9 -5.52 -1.82 -2.54
CA THR A 9 -6.89 -2.12 -2.08
C THR A 9 -7.76 -0.90 -1.79
N LEU A 10 -7.34 0.30 -2.22
CA LEU A 10 -8.04 1.57 -2.07
C LEU A 10 -8.48 2.17 -3.39
N HIS A 11 -7.95 1.65 -4.48
CA HIS A 11 -8.19 2.20 -5.80
C HIS A 11 -9.04 1.23 -6.59
N SER A 12 -10.13 1.76 -7.13
CA SER A 12 -10.88 1.07 -8.16
C SER A 12 -9.96 0.71 -9.34
N PHE A 13 -10.21 -0.42 -9.96
CA PHE A 13 -9.43 -0.87 -11.10
C PHE A 13 -9.60 0.10 -12.28
N HIS A 14 -8.50 0.62 -12.82
CA HIS A 14 -8.50 1.59 -13.90
C HIS A 14 -7.60 1.15 -15.07
N ILE A 15 -7.59 1.92 -16.15
CA ILE A 15 -6.87 1.60 -17.40
C ILE A 15 -5.36 1.33 -17.19
N GLY A 16 -4.72 2.00 -16.22
CA GLY A 16 -3.32 1.74 -15.87
C GLY A 16 -3.12 0.35 -15.29
N HIS A 17 -4.03 -0.10 -14.42
CA HIS A 17 -4.04 -1.46 -13.90
C HIS A 17 -4.34 -2.48 -15.01
N ALA A 18 -5.32 -2.20 -15.88
CA ALA A 18 -5.64 -3.05 -17.02
C ALA A 18 -4.43 -3.25 -17.95
N ARG A 19 -3.72 -2.17 -18.28
CA ARG A 19 -2.51 -2.25 -19.11
C ARG A 19 -1.44 -3.16 -18.49
N ASN A 20 -1.15 -2.99 -17.22
CA ASN A 20 -0.18 -3.82 -16.50
C ASN A 20 -0.64 -5.29 -16.48
N THR A 21 -1.90 -5.53 -16.17
CA THR A 21 -2.50 -6.86 -16.12
C THR A 21 -2.41 -7.58 -17.47
N ILE A 22 -2.81 -6.91 -18.56
CA ILE A 22 -2.81 -7.49 -19.92
C ILE A 22 -1.37 -7.77 -20.38
N LEU A 23 -0.44 -6.86 -20.11
CA LEU A 23 0.97 -7.05 -20.48
C LEU A 23 1.57 -8.23 -19.72
N GLY A 24 1.37 -8.30 -18.41
CA GLY A 24 1.87 -9.38 -17.57
C GLY A 24 1.29 -10.74 -17.98
N GLU A 25 -0.02 -10.83 -18.24
CA GLU A 25 -0.66 -12.05 -18.71
C GLU A 25 -0.16 -12.46 -20.08
N ALA A 26 0.06 -11.51 -21.01
CA ALA A 26 0.63 -11.81 -22.32
C ALA A 26 2.04 -12.42 -22.20
N LEU A 27 2.88 -11.86 -21.33
CA LEU A 27 4.20 -12.40 -21.05
C LEU A 27 4.14 -13.78 -20.41
N ALA A 28 3.23 -13.99 -19.46
CA ALA A 28 3.02 -15.30 -18.83
C ALA A 28 2.58 -16.36 -19.85
N ARG A 29 1.63 -16.03 -20.74
CA ARG A 29 1.18 -16.93 -21.81
C ARG A 29 2.29 -17.24 -22.82
N LEU A 30 3.08 -16.24 -23.20
CA LEU A 30 4.22 -16.45 -24.12
C LEU A 30 5.27 -17.36 -23.49
N THR A 31 5.60 -17.15 -22.22
CA THR A 31 6.56 -17.97 -21.47
C THR A 31 6.08 -19.42 -21.38
N GLN A 32 4.81 -19.61 -21.07
CA GLN A 32 4.18 -20.92 -21.02
C GLN A 32 4.13 -21.60 -22.39
N PHE A 33 3.80 -20.84 -23.45
CA PHE A 33 3.81 -21.34 -24.84
C PHE A 33 5.21 -21.76 -25.28
N ALA A 34 6.26 -21.09 -24.80
CA ALA A 34 7.65 -21.46 -25.03
C ALA A 34 8.12 -22.72 -24.26
N GLY A 35 7.21 -23.36 -23.50
CA GLY A 35 7.49 -24.60 -22.78
C GLY A 35 8.04 -24.43 -21.36
N PHE A 36 8.04 -23.22 -20.79
CA PHE A 36 8.48 -22.98 -19.42
C PHE A 36 7.33 -23.10 -18.44
N GLU A 37 7.59 -23.75 -17.31
CA GLU A 37 6.67 -23.68 -16.16
C GLU A 37 6.55 -22.23 -15.70
N THR A 38 5.31 -21.73 -15.63
CA THR A 38 5.05 -20.31 -15.40
C THR A 38 4.10 -20.15 -14.21
N ILE A 39 4.54 -19.43 -13.21
CA ILE A 39 3.75 -19.04 -12.03
C ILE A 39 3.34 -17.58 -12.20
N ARG A 40 2.04 -17.31 -12.09
CA ARG A 40 1.45 -15.96 -12.09
C ARG A 40 1.28 -15.50 -10.66
N ALA A 41 1.92 -14.40 -10.32
CA ALA A 41 1.90 -13.84 -8.98
C ALA A 41 1.30 -12.43 -8.97
N SER A 42 0.51 -12.12 -7.94
CA SER A 42 0.03 -10.77 -7.67
C SER A 42 0.48 -10.34 -6.28
N TYR A 43 0.81 -9.05 -6.12
CA TYR A 43 1.22 -8.42 -4.86
C TYR A 43 0.44 -7.13 -4.62
N PRO A 44 -0.86 -7.20 -4.26
CA PRO A 44 -1.65 -6.02 -3.96
C PRO A 44 -1.18 -5.32 -2.69
N GLY A 45 -1.11 -3.98 -2.76
CA GLY A 45 -0.84 -3.14 -1.58
C GLY A 45 -2.10 -3.01 -0.72
N ASP A 46 -2.09 -3.61 0.45
CA ASP A 46 -3.23 -3.64 1.38
C ASP A 46 -2.93 -2.99 2.73
N LEU A 47 -1.80 -2.30 2.83
CA LEU A 47 -1.31 -1.66 4.04
C LEU A 47 -0.89 -0.20 3.76
N GLY A 48 -0.55 0.53 4.81
CA GLY A 48 0.01 1.87 4.75
C GLY A 48 -0.97 3.00 5.05
N LEU A 49 -0.44 4.22 5.08
CA LEU A 49 -1.19 5.41 5.51
C LEU A 49 -2.42 5.69 4.61
N SER A 50 -2.33 5.35 3.33
CA SER A 50 -3.46 5.53 2.39
C SER A 50 -4.65 4.65 2.79
N VAL A 51 -4.40 3.39 3.16
CA VAL A 51 -5.43 2.47 3.64
C VAL A 51 -6.09 3.03 4.89
N ILE A 52 -5.30 3.43 5.88
CA ILE A 52 -5.79 4.02 7.12
C ILE A 52 -6.60 5.31 6.86
N THR A 53 -6.22 6.09 5.86
CA THR A 53 -6.97 7.30 5.47
C THR A 53 -8.39 6.96 5.02
N VAL A 54 -8.58 5.89 4.25
CA VAL A 54 -9.91 5.43 3.84
C VAL A 54 -10.68 4.87 5.03
N LEU A 55 -10.05 4.07 5.89
CA LEU A 55 -10.69 3.53 7.10
C LEU A 55 -11.19 4.66 8.02
N TRP A 56 -10.36 5.69 8.22
CA TRP A 56 -10.73 6.86 9.01
C TRP A 56 -11.92 7.60 8.41
N MET A 57 -11.89 7.83 7.08
CA MET A 57 -12.98 8.52 6.39
C MET A 57 -14.29 7.73 6.46
N TYR A 58 -14.22 6.42 6.24
CA TYR A 58 -15.36 5.52 6.33
C TYR A 58 -15.96 5.52 7.74
N GLU A 59 -15.16 5.22 8.76
CA GLU A 59 -15.64 5.10 10.14
C GLU A 59 -16.26 6.40 10.65
N LYS A 60 -15.68 7.56 10.26
CA LYS A 60 -16.11 8.87 10.75
C LYS A 60 -17.34 9.42 10.04
N PHE A 61 -17.44 9.26 8.72
CA PHE A 61 -18.43 9.97 7.92
C PHE A 61 -19.39 9.08 7.15
N TYR A 62 -19.04 7.83 6.89
CA TYR A 62 -19.74 7.01 5.90
C TYR A 62 -20.19 5.65 6.40
N LYS A 63 -19.97 5.33 7.66
CA LYS A 63 -20.38 4.06 8.27
C LYS A 63 -21.90 3.85 8.13
N GLY A 64 -22.29 2.69 7.60
CA GLY A 64 -23.70 2.36 7.34
C GLY A 64 -24.24 2.89 6.01
N GLN A 65 -23.36 3.44 5.13
CA GLN A 65 -23.73 3.93 3.81
C GLN A 65 -23.11 3.10 2.69
N GLU A 66 -22.67 1.88 2.99
CA GLU A 66 -21.94 1.01 2.08
C GLU A 66 -22.81 0.58 0.89
N PRO A 67 -22.33 0.73 -0.35
CA PRO A 67 -22.99 0.16 -1.52
C PRO A 67 -23.08 -1.36 -1.42
N GLN A 68 -24.09 -1.94 -2.08
CA GLN A 68 -24.29 -3.38 -2.07
C GLN A 68 -23.54 -4.10 -3.21
N GLY A 69 -23.29 -3.42 -4.31
CA GLY A 69 -22.60 -4.00 -5.47
C GLY A 69 -21.08 -4.05 -5.32
N VAL A 70 -20.45 -5.04 -5.93
CA VAL A 70 -19.00 -5.26 -5.85
C VAL A 70 -18.23 -4.07 -6.44
N HIS A 71 -18.58 -3.67 -7.68
CA HIS A 71 -17.92 -2.55 -8.35
C HIS A 71 -18.23 -1.21 -7.71
N GLU A 72 -19.46 -1.04 -7.22
CA GLU A 72 -19.85 0.18 -6.51
C GLU A 72 -19.04 0.36 -5.23
N ARG A 73 -18.73 -0.73 -4.50
CA ARG A 73 -17.88 -0.68 -3.31
C ARG A 73 -16.45 -0.25 -3.63
N GLY A 74 -15.83 -0.80 -4.67
CA GLY A 74 -14.48 -0.41 -5.08
C GLY A 74 -14.40 1.07 -5.48
N GLN A 75 -15.35 1.53 -6.32
CA GLN A 75 -15.45 2.94 -6.70
C GLN A 75 -15.69 3.83 -5.48
N TRP A 76 -16.51 3.41 -4.57
CA TRP A 76 -16.83 4.13 -3.35
C TRP A 76 -15.61 4.27 -2.43
N LEU A 77 -14.82 3.21 -2.21
CA LEU A 77 -13.56 3.29 -1.45
C LEU A 77 -12.60 4.30 -2.08
N SER A 78 -12.48 4.30 -3.40
CA SER A 78 -11.67 5.28 -4.13
C SER A 78 -12.18 6.72 -3.93
N LYS A 79 -13.48 6.91 -3.93
CA LYS A 79 -14.12 8.21 -3.63
C LYS A 79 -13.80 8.67 -2.21
N LEU A 80 -13.93 7.80 -1.22
CA LEU A 80 -13.59 8.12 0.17
C LEU A 80 -12.13 8.57 0.31
N TYR A 81 -11.20 7.92 -0.40
CA TYR A 81 -9.80 8.33 -0.42
C TYR A 81 -9.60 9.74 -0.96
N VAL A 82 -10.24 10.07 -2.09
CA VAL A 82 -10.15 11.42 -2.69
C VAL A 82 -10.72 12.47 -1.75
N GLU A 83 -11.90 12.24 -1.18
CA GLU A 83 -12.56 13.16 -0.25
C GLU A 83 -11.74 13.35 1.04
N ALA A 84 -11.18 12.28 1.57
CA ALA A 84 -10.30 12.35 2.74
C ALA A 84 -9.06 13.23 2.47
N ASN A 85 -8.43 13.06 1.30
CA ASN A 85 -7.27 13.90 0.94
C ASN A 85 -7.66 15.37 0.82
N VAL A 86 -8.83 15.70 0.28
CA VAL A 86 -9.33 17.10 0.22
C VAL A 86 -9.51 17.70 1.61
N LEU A 87 -9.96 16.89 2.61
CA LEU A 87 -10.11 17.34 4.00
C LEU A 87 -8.77 17.50 4.73
N LEU A 88 -7.76 16.73 4.34
CA LEU A 88 -6.43 16.70 4.96
C LEU A 88 -5.42 17.59 4.25
N GLU A 89 -5.75 18.09 3.05
CA GLU A 89 -4.87 18.95 2.28
C GLU A 89 -4.78 20.35 2.91
N LYS A 90 -3.54 20.80 3.13
CA LYS A 90 -3.28 22.18 3.58
C LYS A 90 -3.53 23.16 2.43
N LYS A 91 -4.44 24.11 2.64
CA LYS A 91 -4.73 25.17 1.66
C LYS A 91 -3.93 26.43 1.98
N GLU A 92 -3.61 27.21 0.96
CA GLU A 92 -2.78 28.42 1.11
C GLU A 92 -3.39 29.49 2.03
N ASN A 93 -4.73 29.59 2.08
CA ASN A 93 -5.46 30.63 2.82
C ASN A 93 -6.41 30.01 3.87
N GLU A 94 -5.96 29.05 4.66
CA GLU A 94 -6.75 28.48 5.75
C GLU A 94 -7.00 29.51 6.86
N THR A 95 -8.26 29.58 7.35
CA THR A 95 -8.52 30.29 8.60
C THR A 95 -7.97 29.51 9.79
N PRO A 96 -7.77 30.15 10.98
CA PRO A 96 -7.35 29.42 12.17
C PRO A 96 -8.26 28.23 12.51
N GLU A 97 -9.57 28.38 12.32
CA GLU A 97 -10.56 27.32 12.55
C GLU A 97 -10.40 26.16 11.57
N GLN A 98 -10.16 26.46 10.29
CA GLN A 98 -9.91 25.45 9.25
C GLN A 98 -8.60 24.68 9.51
N THR A 99 -7.56 25.40 9.92
CA THR A 99 -6.27 24.81 10.30
C THR A 99 -6.46 23.86 11.50
N ALA A 100 -7.13 24.32 12.56
CA ALA A 100 -7.40 23.50 13.75
C ALA A 100 -8.21 22.24 13.41
N GLN A 101 -9.23 22.38 12.54
CA GLN A 101 -10.04 21.24 12.09
C GLN A 101 -9.23 20.22 11.27
N ARG A 102 -8.40 20.68 10.34
CA ARG A 102 -7.53 19.79 9.55
C ARG A 102 -6.53 19.06 10.45
N GLU A 103 -5.91 19.78 11.40
CA GLU A 103 -4.96 19.17 12.36
C GLU A 103 -5.65 18.15 13.28
N ALA A 104 -6.90 18.41 13.68
CA ALA A 104 -7.70 17.42 14.43
C ALA A 104 -7.96 16.16 13.59
N TYR A 105 -8.31 16.29 12.31
CA TYR A 105 -8.51 15.16 11.40
C TYR A 105 -7.22 14.37 11.18
N GLU A 106 -6.08 15.04 11.02
CA GLU A 106 -4.79 14.38 10.93
C GLU A 106 -4.44 13.62 12.21
N ALA A 107 -4.74 14.18 13.38
CA ALA A 107 -4.51 13.52 14.65
C ALA A 107 -5.37 12.25 14.81
N GLU A 108 -6.65 12.32 14.44
CA GLU A 108 -7.55 11.15 14.43
C GLU A 108 -7.05 10.04 13.49
N ARG A 109 -6.64 10.41 12.27
CA ARG A 109 -6.07 9.45 11.30
C ARG A 109 -4.80 8.79 11.84
N ARG A 110 -3.89 9.56 12.44
CA ARG A 110 -2.67 9.02 13.08
C ARG A 110 -3.01 8.11 14.25
N GLU A 111 -4.04 8.44 15.02
CA GLU A 111 -4.50 7.59 16.12
C GLU A 111 -5.06 6.26 15.59
N MET A 112 -5.84 6.29 14.51
CA MET A 112 -6.31 5.05 13.86
C MET A 112 -5.15 4.20 13.36
N TYR A 113 -4.10 4.80 12.77
CA TYR A 113 -2.91 4.08 12.36
C TYR A 113 -2.21 3.41 13.55
N ARG A 114 -2.01 4.14 14.66
CA ARG A 114 -1.43 3.56 15.88
C ARG A 114 -2.26 2.39 16.44
N LYS A 115 -3.59 2.51 16.42
CA LYS A 115 -4.48 1.41 16.82
C LYS A 115 -4.33 0.19 15.90
N TYR A 116 -4.24 0.42 14.59
CA TYR A 116 -3.97 -0.66 13.63
C TYR A 116 -2.66 -1.39 13.96
N ASP A 117 -1.56 -0.66 14.14
CA ASP A 117 -0.24 -1.22 14.46
C ASP A 117 -0.24 -1.94 15.82
N ALA A 118 -0.93 -1.38 16.81
CA ALA A 118 -1.09 -2.01 18.13
C ALA A 118 -2.00 -3.25 18.13
N GLY A 119 -2.62 -3.62 16.99
CA GLY A 119 -3.46 -4.79 16.88
C GLY A 119 -4.87 -4.60 17.43
N ASP A 120 -5.38 -3.37 17.49
CA ASP A 120 -6.76 -3.12 17.94
C ASP A 120 -7.76 -3.91 17.09
N ALA A 121 -8.57 -4.73 17.77
CA ALA A 121 -9.46 -5.70 17.11
C ALA A 121 -10.50 -5.02 16.22
N SER A 122 -11.01 -3.85 16.62
CA SER A 122 -12.04 -3.14 15.87
C SER A 122 -11.48 -2.53 14.59
N VAL A 123 -10.29 -1.93 14.65
CA VAL A 123 -9.61 -1.35 13.49
C VAL A 123 -9.12 -2.44 12.54
N ARG A 124 -8.61 -3.54 13.06
CA ARG A 124 -8.19 -4.70 12.26
C ARG A 124 -9.37 -5.36 11.54
N GLU A 125 -10.52 -5.47 12.19
CA GLU A 125 -11.74 -6.00 11.55
C GLU A 125 -12.25 -5.04 10.47
N LEU A 126 -12.26 -3.74 10.72
CA LEU A 126 -12.62 -2.73 9.74
C LEU A 126 -11.71 -2.82 8.50
N TRP A 127 -10.40 -2.90 8.71
CA TRP A 127 -9.42 -3.12 7.65
C TRP A 127 -9.69 -4.41 6.88
N ARG A 128 -9.92 -5.51 7.57
CA ARG A 128 -10.18 -6.80 6.93
C ARG A 128 -11.41 -6.75 6.03
N VAL A 129 -12.49 -6.13 6.48
CA VAL A 129 -13.75 -6.03 5.72
C VAL A 129 -13.57 -5.13 4.48
N THR A 130 -12.99 -3.96 4.63
CA THR A 130 -12.80 -3.03 3.49
C THR A 130 -11.78 -3.56 2.48
N ARG A 131 -10.72 -4.22 2.95
CA ARG A 131 -9.76 -4.94 2.12
C ARG A 131 -10.44 -6.01 1.27
N GLU A 132 -11.32 -6.81 1.86
CA GLU A 132 -12.01 -7.87 1.13
C GLU A 132 -12.95 -7.30 0.05
N TRP A 133 -13.62 -6.19 0.28
CA TRP A 133 -14.42 -5.52 -0.77
C TRP A 133 -13.56 -5.13 -1.98
N ALA A 134 -12.38 -4.58 -1.75
CA ALA A 134 -11.48 -4.21 -2.84
C ALA A 134 -10.91 -5.43 -3.58
N LEU A 135 -10.56 -6.48 -2.84
CA LEU A 135 -10.07 -7.73 -3.43
C LEU A 135 -11.18 -8.48 -4.21
N GLU A 136 -12.43 -8.38 -3.77
CA GLU A 136 -13.58 -8.94 -4.48
C GLU A 136 -13.75 -8.27 -5.85
N GLU A 137 -13.69 -6.94 -5.92
CA GLU A 137 -13.68 -6.19 -7.17
C GLU A 137 -12.52 -6.61 -8.08
N LEU A 138 -11.30 -6.67 -7.54
CA LEU A 138 -10.13 -7.07 -8.30
C LEU A 138 -10.28 -8.47 -8.90
N ARG A 139 -10.72 -9.44 -8.13
CA ARG A 139 -10.94 -10.82 -8.61
C ARG A 139 -12.00 -10.88 -9.70
N ASP A 140 -13.06 -10.08 -9.57
CA ASP A 140 -14.11 -10.03 -10.60
C ASP A 140 -13.61 -9.42 -11.91
N VAL A 141 -12.82 -8.34 -11.85
CA VAL A 141 -12.19 -7.76 -13.03
C VAL A 141 -11.21 -8.73 -13.69
N LEU A 142 -10.36 -9.41 -12.90
CA LEU A 142 -9.45 -10.42 -13.45
C LEU A 142 -10.20 -11.56 -14.12
N ARG A 143 -11.33 -11.99 -13.57
CA ARG A 143 -12.21 -12.99 -14.20
C ARG A 143 -12.77 -12.50 -15.54
N ILE A 144 -13.18 -11.23 -15.65
CA ILE A 144 -13.66 -10.62 -16.91
C ILE A 144 -12.53 -10.59 -17.95
N LEU A 145 -11.30 -10.34 -17.52
CA LEU A 145 -10.12 -10.31 -18.39
C LEU A 145 -9.53 -11.69 -18.71
N ASP A 146 -10.15 -12.77 -18.25
CA ASP A 146 -9.65 -14.15 -18.35
C ASP A 146 -8.22 -14.32 -17.82
N VAL A 147 -7.96 -13.69 -16.68
CA VAL A 147 -6.66 -13.75 -15.96
C VAL A 147 -6.83 -14.53 -14.66
N LYS A 148 -5.97 -15.53 -14.45
CA LYS A 148 -5.92 -16.32 -13.21
C LYS A 148 -4.57 -16.15 -12.55
N MET A 149 -4.56 -15.77 -11.28
CA MET A 149 -3.35 -15.76 -10.47
C MET A 149 -3.16 -17.11 -9.78
N ASP A 150 -1.93 -17.62 -9.82
CA ASP A 150 -1.57 -18.87 -9.15
C ASP A 150 -1.25 -18.60 -7.67
N VAL A 151 -0.64 -17.44 -7.36
CA VAL A 151 -0.29 -17.04 -6.01
C VAL A 151 -0.60 -15.56 -5.76
N TRP A 152 -0.96 -15.27 -4.52
CA TRP A 152 -1.21 -13.93 -4.01
C TRP A 152 -0.29 -13.69 -2.82
N PHE A 153 0.43 -12.59 -2.86
CA PHE A 153 1.19 -12.05 -1.73
C PHE A 153 0.55 -10.72 -1.35
N TYR A 154 0.53 -10.41 -0.07
CA TYR A 154 0.00 -9.14 0.40
C TYR A 154 1.06 -8.37 1.17
N GLU A 155 1.05 -7.05 1.06
CA GLU A 155 1.98 -6.18 1.78
C GLU A 155 1.88 -6.41 3.29
N SER A 156 0.67 -6.60 3.83
CA SER A 156 0.42 -6.91 5.24
C SER A 156 1.03 -8.23 5.73
N GLU A 157 1.29 -9.17 4.85
CA GLU A 157 1.89 -10.47 5.19
C GLU A 157 3.41 -10.42 5.25
N VAL A 158 4.03 -9.45 4.55
CA VAL A 158 5.49 -9.32 4.47
C VAL A 158 6.04 -8.18 5.35
N ASP A 159 5.18 -7.36 5.96
CA ASP A 159 5.60 -6.24 6.82
C ASP A 159 6.48 -6.70 7.98
N GLU A 160 6.03 -7.61 8.81
CA GLU A 160 6.82 -8.13 9.93
C GLU A 160 8.07 -8.92 9.49
N PRO A 161 8.01 -9.84 8.51
CA PRO A 161 9.20 -10.48 7.99
C PRO A 161 10.23 -9.51 7.42
N SER A 162 9.80 -8.41 6.76
CA SER A 162 10.72 -7.42 6.21
C SER A 162 11.46 -6.64 7.30
N LYS A 163 10.85 -6.34 8.44
CA LYS A 163 11.52 -5.74 9.59
C LYS A 163 12.65 -6.62 10.10
N ALA A 164 12.43 -7.94 10.20
CA ALA A 164 13.47 -8.88 10.60
C ALA A 164 14.65 -8.90 9.60
N ILE A 165 14.36 -8.81 8.30
CA ILE A 165 15.40 -8.69 7.25
C ILE A 165 16.18 -7.38 7.41
N VAL A 166 15.52 -6.27 7.72
CA VAL A 166 16.20 -4.99 7.96
C VAL A 166 17.18 -5.09 9.13
N GLU A 167 16.78 -5.70 10.24
CA GLU A 167 17.68 -5.91 11.39
C GLU A 167 18.88 -6.82 11.02
N GLU A 168 18.67 -7.83 10.18
CA GLU A 168 19.75 -8.66 9.64
C GLU A 168 20.71 -7.85 8.75
N LEU A 169 20.19 -6.95 7.91
CA LEU A 169 21.00 -6.07 7.07
C LEU A 169 21.85 -5.09 7.90
N ILE A 170 21.29 -4.57 8.99
CA ILE A 170 22.02 -3.74 9.95
C ILE A 170 23.15 -4.57 10.59
N ALA A 171 22.84 -5.74 11.10
CA ALA A 171 23.82 -6.61 11.74
C ALA A 171 24.98 -7.01 10.82
N LYS A 172 24.72 -7.16 9.52
CA LYS A 172 25.73 -7.43 8.49
C LYS A 172 26.49 -6.19 8.00
N GLY A 173 26.18 -5.00 8.50
CA GLY A 173 26.76 -3.74 8.05
C GLY A 173 26.42 -3.37 6.60
N ILE A 174 25.33 -3.91 6.07
CA ILE A 174 24.78 -3.57 4.74
C ILE A 174 23.91 -2.32 4.84
N ALA A 175 23.13 -2.19 5.89
CA ALA A 175 22.32 -1.02 6.20
C ALA A 175 22.89 -0.25 7.38
N ASP A 176 22.72 1.06 7.36
CA ASP A 176 23.10 1.98 8.45
C ASP A 176 21.83 2.38 9.22
N ASP A 177 21.81 2.15 10.53
CA ASP A 177 20.72 2.57 11.41
C ASP A 177 20.97 3.99 11.93
N GLU A 178 20.32 4.98 11.32
CA GLU A 178 20.39 6.37 11.73
C GLU A 178 19.23 6.79 12.69
N ARG A 179 18.37 5.85 13.11
CA ARG A 179 17.24 6.13 14.04
C ARG A 179 17.68 6.73 15.37
N PRO A 180 18.80 6.31 16.00
CA PRO A 180 19.30 6.93 17.23
C PRO A 180 19.66 8.40 17.08
N GLN A 181 20.01 8.85 15.87
CA GLN A 181 20.31 10.25 15.53
C GLN A 181 19.10 11.00 14.96
N GLY A 182 17.93 10.38 14.96
CA GLY A 182 16.69 10.94 14.43
C GLY A 182 16.48 10.74 12.93
N GLY A 183 17.30 9.90 12.29
CA GLY A 183 17.20 9.51 10.89
C GLY A 183 16.32 8.27 10.66
N ALA A 184 16.61 7.54 9.62
CA ALA A 184 15.95 6.32 9.19
C ALA A 184 16.96 5.17 9.09
N VAL A 185 16.53 3.95 8.74
CA VAL A 185 17.46 2.90 8.31
C VAL A 185 17.67 3.04 6.81
N ILE A 186 18.92 3.16 6.41
CA ILE A 186 19.30 3.49 5.04
C ILE A 186 20.34 2.52 4.47
N VAL A 187 20.35 2.38 3.14
CA VAL A 187 21.45 1.71 2.42
C VAL A 187 22.10 2.74 1.50
N LYS A 188 23.39 2.99 1.72
CA LYS A 188 24.20 3.88 0.87
C LYS A 188 24.71 3.11 -0.35
N ILE A 189 23.88 3.02 -1.36
CA ILE A 189 24.11 2.17 -2.55
C ILE A 189 25.37 2.56 -3.28
N ASP A 190 25.58 3.85 -3.52
CA ASP A 190 26.74 4.35 -4.29
C ASP A 190 28.05 4.04 -3.57
N GLU A 191 28.08 4.22 -2.26
CA GLU A 191 29.24 3.94 -1.41
C GLU A 191 29.56 2.44 -1.40
N LYS A 192 28.55 1.60 -1.22
CA LYS A 192 28.67 0.14 -1.17
C LYS A 192 29.09 -0.49 -2.49
N LEU A 193 28.68 0.09 -3.61
CA LEU A 193 28.98 -0.41 -4.97
C LEU A 193 30.14 0.33 -5.64
N GLY A 194 30.76 1.32 -4.98
CA GLY A 194 31.84 2.13 -5.55
C GLY A 194 31.39 2.93 -6.77
N LEU A 195 30.13 3.34 -6.83
CA LEU A 195 29.58 4.11 -7.94
C LEU A 195 29.91 5.60 -7.80
N THR A 196 30.28 6.23 -8.90
CA THR A 196 30.66 7.66 -8.94
C THR A 196 29.50 8.58 -9.36
N LYS A 197 28.34 8.03 -9.73
CA LYS A 197 27.16 8.80 -10.18
C LYS A 197 26.19 9.05 -9.05
N GLU A 198 25.89 10.32 -8.82
CA GLU A 198 25.07 10.86 -7.71
C GLU A 198 23.57 10.51 -7.72
N LYS A 199 23.10 9.58 -8.54
CA LYS A 199 21.66 9.40 -8.83
C LYS A 199 20.89 8.56 -7.80
N TYR A 200 21.57 7.68 -7.04
CA TYR A 200 20.93 6.74 -6.11
C TYR A 200 21.72 6.61 -4.80
N ARG A 201 22.11 7.72 -4.21
CA ARG A 201 23.03 7.76 -3.07
C ARG A 201 22.55 7.01 -1.84
N THR A 202 21.26 7.07 -1.56
CA THR A 202 20.69 6.51 -0.34
C THR A 202 19.30 5.95 -0.60
N ASN A 203 19.09 4.70 -0.19
CA ASN A 203 17.78 4.09 -0.18
C ASN A 203 17.31 3.95 1.28
N VAL A 204 16.16 4.52 1.62
CA VAL A 204 15.53 4.32 2.91
C VAL A 204 14.78 2.99 2.86
N ILE A 205 15.06 2.10 3.80
CA ILE A 205 14.43 0.77 3.89
C ILE A 205 13.54 0.61 5.12
N LEU A 206 13.68 1.49 6.12
CA LEU A 206 12.78 1.58 7.26
C LEU A 206 12.72 3.04 7.72
N ARG A 207 11.53 3.54 8.01
CA ARG A 207 11.35 4.90 8.50
C ARG A 207 11.84 5.05 9.93
N ARG A 208 12.00 6.31 10.38
CA ARG A 208 12.38 6.66 11.75
C ARG A 208 11.48 6.03 12.82
N ASP A 209 10.19 5.94 12.55
CA ASP A 209 9.17 5.39 13.45
C ASP A 209 9.08 3.85 13.41
N GLY A 210 9.95 3.19 12.64
CA GLY A 210 9.98 1.75 12.48
C GLY A 210 8.96 1.21 11.46
N THR A 211 8.26 2.08 10.73
CA THR A 211 7.38 1.64 9.65
C THR A 211 8.16 1.33 8.38
N THR A 212 7.75 0.31 7.66
CA THR A 212 8.35 -0.09 6.38
C THR A 212 8.03 0.93 5.28
N LEU A 213 8.85 0.90 4.23
CA LEU A 213 8.56 1.48 2.92
C LEU A 213 8.18 0.34 1.99
N TYR A 214 7.49 0.64 0.89
CA TYR A 214 7.10 -0.35 -0.12
C TYR A 214 8.17 -1.42 -0.38
#